data_fbaf774afa57d471d49143d09c75fba4
#
_entry.id   fbaf774afa57d471d49143d09c75fba4
#
_cell.length_a   1.000
_cell.length_b   1.000
_cell.length_c   1.000
_cell.angle_alpha   90.00
_cell.angle_beta   90.00
_cell.angle_gamma   90.00
#
_symmetry.space_group_name_H-M   'P 1'
#
loop_
_entity.id
_entity.type
_entity.pdbx_description
1 polymer ?
#
loop_
_entity_poly.entity_id
_entity_poly.type
_entity_poly.pdbx_seq_one_letter_code
_entity_poly.pdbx_strand_id
1 'polypeptide(L)'
;MEKIIINDIEIELTKKNIKNVYLSVHPPDGRVKISAPYRMNMDSIRLFVISKISWIKRQQSKFKNQERQPEREYVSGESHYFLGQRYLLNVIYTNKRKQGVEIRNKRYIDLYVRENTPKYLRERVMIEWYRKKLKELIPPLIAKWEPIIGVKVKEFGVKRMKTRWGTCNPKAKRIWLNLELAKKSPTCLEYVVVHEMVHLLERHHNERFKAYMDKFIPNWRAVKAELNCLIFD
;
A
#
# COMPACT_ATOMS: atom_id res chain seq x y z
N MET A 1 -2.86 -4.49 -27.28
CA MET A 1 -2.98 -5.38 -26.11
C MET A 1 -3.73 -6.60 -26.59
N GLU A 2 -3.11 -7.74 -26.52
CA GLU A 2 -3.64 -9.00 -27.03
C GLU A 2 -4.08 -9.87 -25.85
N LYS A 3 -5.21 -10.57 -25.98
CA LYS A 3 -5.65 -11.55 -24.98
C LYS A 3 -5.31 -12.95 -25.49
N ILE A 4 -4.64 -13.73 -24.65
CA ILE A 4 -4.30 -15.12 -24.91
C ILE A 4 -4.82 -16.00 -23.77
N ILE A 5 -5.19 -17.23 -24.10
CA ILE A 5 -5.64 -18.21 -23.10
C ILE A 5 -4.61 -19.33 -23.03
N ILE A 6 -4.14 -19.63 -21.83
CA ILE A 6 -3.19 -20.71 -21.55
C ILE A 6 -3.68 -21.46 -20.33
N ASN A 7 -4.02 -22.76 -20.46
CA ASN A 7 -4.55 -23.60 -19.38
C ASN A 7 -5.66 -22.90 -18.57
N ASP A 8 -6.72 -22.45 -19.26
CA ASP A 8 -7.91 -21.77 -18.71
C ASP A 8 -7.63 -20.41 -18.02
N ILE A 9 -6.44 -19.88 -18.16
CA ILE A 9 -6.07 -18.56 -17.64
C ILE A 9 -6.04 -17.56 -18.79
N GLU A 10 -6.92 -16.55 -18.71
CA GLU A 10 -6.89 -15.39 -19.60
C GLU A 10 -5.72 -14.47 -19.21
N ILE A 11 -4.90 -14.12 -20.20
CA ILE A 11 -3.69 -13.31 -20.00
C ILE A 11 -3.69 -12.13 -20.95
N GLU A 12 -3.52 -10.94 -20.42
CA GLU A 12 -3.30 -9.72 -21.21
C GLU A 12 -1.82 -9.64 -21.60
N LEU A 13 -1.52 -9.90 -22.87
CA LEU A 13 -0.17 -9.80 -23.43
C LEU A 13 0.06 -8.41 -24.04
N THR A 14 1.20 -7.81 -23.66
CA THR A 14 1.71 -6.59 -24.31
C THR A 14 3.16 -6.78 -24.70
N LYS A 15 3.47 -6.71 -25.99
CA LYS A 15 4.86 -6.66 -26.46
C LYS A 15 5.42 -5.25 -26.33
N LYS A 16 6.67 -5.13 -25.87
CA LYS A 16 7.34 -3.85 -25.59
C LYS A 16 8.82 -3.93 -25.93
N ASN A 17 9.47 -2.76 -26.09
CA ASN A 17 10.92 -2.69 -26.21
C ASN A 17 11.57 -2.83 -24.81
N ILE A 18 11.64 -4.05 -24.30
CA ILE A 18 12.21 -4.41 -22.99
C ILE A 18 13.14 -5.61 -23.13
N LYS A 19 14.06 -5.78 -22.17
CA LYS A 19 15.02 -6.90 -22.19
C LYS A 19 14.44 -8.19 -21.61
N ASN A 20 13.60 -8.08 -20.58
CA ASN A 20 13.09 -9.22 -19.79
C ASN A 20 11.58 -9.34 -19.90
N VAL A 21 11.05 -10.54 -19.64
CA VAL A 21 9.61 -10.80 -19.50
C VAL A 21 9.17 -10.44 -18.09
N TYR A 22 8.06 -9.73 -17.98
CA TYR A 22 7.42 -9.40 -16.69
C TYR A 22 6.03 -10.00 -16.63
N LEU A 23 5.79 -10.83 -15.63
CA LEU A 23 4.51 -11.43 -15.33
C LEU A 23 3.97 -10.82 -14.04
N SER A 24 2.70 -10.41 -14.05
CA SER A 24 2.04 -9.84 -12.89
C SER A 24 0.61 -10.33 -12.78
N VAL A 25 0.17 -10.56 -11.54
CA VAL A 25 -1.23 -10.89 -11.21
C VAL A 25 -1.78 -9.71 -10.40
N HIS A 26 -2.89 -9.15 -10.85
CA HIS A 26 -3.44 -7.91 -10.31
C HIS A 26 -4.70 -8.15 -9.47
N PRO A 27 -4.80 -7.55 -8.29
CA PRO A 27 -6.09 -7.46 -7.61
C PRO A 27 -7.06 -6.56 -8.41
N PRO A 28 -8.38 -6.65 -8.20
CA PRO A 28 -9.09 -7.53 -7.29
C PRO A 28 -9.33 -8.94 -7.83
N ASP A 29 -9.44 -9.08 -9.12
CA ASP A 29 -9.94 -10.23 -9.85
C ASP A 29 -8.88 -11.28 -10.22
N GLY A 30 -7.62 -11.01 -9.89
CA GLY A 30 -6.53 -11.91 -10.25
C GLY A 30 -6.16 -11.85 -11.74
N ARG A 31 -6.46 -10.74 -12.44
CA ARG A 31 -6.07 -10.55 -13.84
C ARG A 31 -4.58 -10.74 -14.04
N VAL A 32 -4.24 -11.55 -15.03
CA VAL A 32 -2.86 -11.87 -15.36
C VAL A 32 -2.38 -10.98 -16.52
N LYS A 33 -1.29 -10.27 -16.30
CA LYS A 33 -0.66 -9.44 -17.34
C LYS A 33 0.76 -9.90 -17.60
N ILE A 34 1.14 -9.95 -18.87
CA ILE A 34 2.50 -10.21 -19.28
C ILE A 34 3.00 -9.10 -20.20
N SER A 35 4.20 -8.60 -19.90
CA SER A 35 4.94 -7.72 -20.80
C SER A 35 6.16 -8.49 -21.32
N ALA A 36 6.25 -8.68 -22.62
CA ALA A 36 7.31 -9.44 -23.27
C ALA A 36 8.08 -8.59 -24.30
N PRO A 37 9.38 -8.88 -24.52
CA PRO A 37 10.15 -8.25 -25.60
C PRO A 37 9.55 -8.54 -26.97
N TYR A 38 9.64 -7.59 -27.92
CA TYR A 38 9.19 -7.81 -29.31
C TYR A 38 9.83 -9.03 -29.94
N ARG A 39 11.11 -9.31 -29.63
CA ARG A 39 11.89 -10.44 -30.19
C ARG A 39 11.42 -11.82 -29.71
N MET A 40 10.59 -11.89 -28.65
CA MET A 40 10.16 -13.16 -28.10
C MET A 40 8.98 -13.71 -28.88
N ASN A 41 9.10 -14.95 -29.36
CA ASN A 41 8.02 -15.65 -30.06
C ASN A 41 6.92 -16.11 -29.09
N MET A 42 5.76 -16.47 -29.64
CA MET A 42 4.59 -16.87 -28.85
C MET A 42 4.82 -18.16 -28.07
N ASP A 43 5.55 -19.10 -28.64
CA ASP A 43 5.78 -20.40 -27.98
C ASP A 43 6.66 -20.24 -26.74
N SER A 44 7.69 -19.41 -26.83
CA SER A 44 8.52 -19.06 -25.67
C SER A 44 7.72 -18.34 -24.56
N ILE A 45 6.76 -17.47 -24.96
CA ILE A 45 5.85 -16.82 -23.99
C ILE A 45 4.94 -17.85 -23.34
N ARG A 46 4.36 -18.78 -24.13
CA ARG A 46 3.52 -19.86 -23.61
C ARG A 46 4.27 -20.74 -22.62
N LEU A 47 5.46 -21.22 -22.98
CA LEU A 47 6.30 -22.05 -22.10
C LEU A 47 6.66 -21.31 -20.79
N PHE A 48 7.00 -20.02 -20.88
CA PHE A 48 7.26 -19.21 -19.70
C PHE A 48 6.02 -19.12 -18.78
N VAL A 49 4.83 -18.88 -19.34
CA VAL A 49 3.59 -18.87 -18.57
C VAL A 49 3.30 -20.22 -17.93
N ILE A 50 3.44 -21.31 -18.70
CA ILE A 50 3.23 -22.67 -18.20
C ILE A 50 4.13 -22.94 -17.00
N SER A 51 5.39 -22.55 -17.05
CA SER A 51 6.34 -22.70 -15.92
C SER A 51 5.91 -21.89 -14.66
N LYS A 52 5.03 -20.93 -14.80
CA LYS A 52 4.56 -20.05 -13.73
C LYS A 52 3.10 -20.27 -13.31
N ILE A 53 2.40 -21.26 -13.88
CA ILE A 53 0.97 -21.52 -13.59
C ILE A 53 0.72 -21.71 -12.10
N SER A 54 1.51 -22.52 -11.41
CA SER A 54 1.37 -22.76 -9.98
C SER A 54 1.51 -21.48 -9.15
N TRP A 55 2.43 -20.60 -9.56
CA TRP A 55 2.59 -19.28 -8.93
C TRP A 55 1.39 -18.38 -9.22
N ILE A 56 0.91 -18.34 -10.48
CA ILE A 56 -0.28 -17.55 -10.87
C ILE A 56 -1.50 -17.98 -10.04
N LYS A 57 -1.81 -19.27 -10.01
CA LYS A 57 -2.95 -19.82 -9.25
C LYS A 57 -2.84 -19.50 -7.75
N ARG A 58 -1.63 -19.58 -7.18
CA ARG A 58 -1.39 -19.18 -5.78
C ARG A 58 -1.68 -17.70 -5.54
N GLN A 59 -1.27 -16.82 -6.45
CA GLN A 59 -1.56 -15.39 -6.34
C GLN A 59 -3.06 -15.12 -6.50
N GLN A 60 -3.72 -15.75 -7.47
CA GLN A 60 -5.17 -15.64 -7.67
C GLN A 60 -5.97 -16.12 -6.45
N SER A 61 -5.63 -17.29 -5.88
CA SER A 61 -6.23 -17.79 -4.63
C SER A 61 -6.02 -16.81 -3.48
N LYS A 62 -4.81 -16.25 -3.36
CA LYS A 62 -4.53 -15.25 -2.33
C LYS A 62 -5.44 -14.03 -2.48
N PHE A 63 -5.65 -13.52 -3.69
CA PHE A 63 -6.55 -12.39 -3.92
C PHE A 63 -8.02 -12.75 -3.73
N LYS A 64 -8.44 -13.97 -4.10
CA LYS A 64 -9.81 -14.46 -3.90
C LYS A 64 -10.17 -14.64 -2.43
N ASN A 65 -9.22 -15.15 -1.63
CA ASN A 65 -9.41 -15.42 -0.21
C ASN A 65 -9.11 -14.21 0.69
N GLN A 66 -8.75 -13.08 0.10
CA GLN A 66 -8.47 -11.87 0.85
C GLN A 66 -9.81 -11.17 1.15
N GLU A 67 -10.14 -11.09 2.45
CA GLU A 67 -11.27 -10.26 2.90
C GLU A 67 -11.02 -8.82 2.43
N ARG A 68 -11.95 -8.30 1.66
CA ARG A 68 -11.92 -6.92 1.19
C ARG A 68 -12.95 -6.12 1.94
N GLN A 69 -12.56 -4.93 2.35
CA GLN A 69 -13.55 -4.00 2.81
C GLN A 69 -14.40 -3.55 1.61
N PRO A 70 -15.74 -3.53 1.76
CA PRO A 70 -16.61 -3.00 0.71
C PRO A 70 -16.26 -1.55 0.41
N GLU A 71 -16.59 -1.11 -0.81
CA GLU A 71 -16.42 0.27 -1.19
C GLU A 71 -17.10 1.19 -0.19
N ARG A 72 -16.39 2.21 0.27
CA ARG A 72 -16.89 3.10 1.31
C ARG A 72 -17.81 4.16 0.72
N GLU A 73 -18.94 4.35 1.39
CA GLU A 73 -19.90 5.40 1.03
C GLU A 73 -19.71 6.69 1.82
N TYR A 74 -18.87 6.65 2.85
CA TYR A 74 -18.61 7.78 3.76
C TYR A 74 -19.90 8.32 4.38
N VAL A 75 -20.70 7.41 4.91
CA VAL A 75 -21.97 7.70 5.60
C VAL A 75 -21.87 7.39 7.09
N SER A 76 -22.74 7.98 7.90
CA SER A 76 -22.78 7.72 9.34
C SER A 76 -23.02 6.26 9.64
N GLY A 77 -22.33 5.72 10.67
CA GLY A 77 -22.37 4.31 11.05
C GLY A 77 -21.33 3.42 10.35
N GLU A 78 -20.65 3.91 9.32
CA GLU A 78 -19.63 3.18 8.60
C GLU A 78 -18.36 3.02 9.45
N SER A 79 -17.72 1.83 9.40
CA SER A 79 -16.50 1.56 10.16
C SER A 79 -15.27 2.07 9.44
N HIS A 80 -14.50 2.92 10.08
CA HIS A 80 -13.21 3.41 9.62
C HIS A 80 -12.10 3.04 10.60
N TYR A 81 -10.88 2.93 10.10
CA TYR A 81 -9.72 2.61 10.93
C TYR A 81 -8.75 3.80 10.98
N PHE A 82 -8.15 4.01 12.14
CA PHE A 82 -7.05 4.93 12.34
C PHE A 82 -6.10 4.37 13.39
N LEU A 83 -4.81 4.27 13.05
CA LEU A 83 -3.76 3.67 13.88
C LEU A 83 -4.11 2.28 14.43
N GLY A 84 -4.74 1.44 13.59
CA GLY A 84 -5.17 0.09 13.94
C GLY A 84 -6.47 0.01 14.76
N GLN A 85 -7.00 1.12 15.23
CA GLN A 85 -8.27 1.16 15.97
C GLN A 85 -9.45 1.40 15.04
N ARG A 86 -10.57 0.74 15.34
CA ARG A 86 -11.84 0.91 14.64
C ARG A 86 -12.63 2.06 15.22
N TYR A 87 -13.16 2.91 14.37
CA TYR A 87 -14.03 4.03 14.68
C TYR A 87 -15.32 3.95 13.86
N LEU A 88 -16.40 4.46 14.39
CA LEU A 88 -17.63 4.68 13.64
C LEU A 88 -17.61 6.11 13.05
N LEU A 89 -17.85 6.21 11.75
CA LEU A 89 -17.98 7.50 11.09
C LEU A 89 -19.28 8.18 11.54
N ASN A 90 -19.20 9.45 11.83
CA ASN A 90 -20.35 10.31 12.10
C ASN A 90 -20.26 11.52 11.15
N VAL A 91 -21.12 11.59 10.16
CA VAL A 91 -21.16 12.70 9.20
C VAL A 91 -22.02 13.81 9.78
N ILE A 92 -21.40 14.97 9.97
CA ILE A 92 -22.05 16.16 10.56
C ILE A 92 -22.16 17.23 9.48
N TYR A 93 -23.37 17.53 9.10
CA TYR A 93 -23.64 18.59 8.13
C TYR A 93 -23.69 19.96 8.84
N THR A 94 -22.85 20.88 8.40
CA THR A 94 -22.76 22.20 9.00
C THR A 94 -22.20 23.25 8.03
N ASN A 95 -22.75 24.44 8.08
CA ASN A 95 -22.23 25.62 7.39
C ASN A 95 -21.41 26.53 8.33
N LYS A 96 -21.48 26.28 9.65
CA LYS A 96 -20.84 27.13 10.66
C LYS A 96 -19.36 26.83 10.88
N ARG A 97 -18.84 25.73 10.31
CA ARG A 97 -17.48 25.24 10.51
C ARG A 97 -16.80 24.90 9.20
N LYS A 98 -15.47 25.04 9.16
CA LYS A 98 -14.65 24.54 8.05
C LYS A 98 -14.77 23.01 7.97
N GLN A 99 -14.84 22.47 6.75
CA GLN A 99 -14.81 21.03 6.52
C GLN A 99 -13.55 20.41 7.14
N GLY A 100 -13.71 19.25 7.77
CA GLY A 100 -12.60 18.59 8.45
C GLY A 100 -13.02 17.30 9.16
N VAL A 101 -12.08 16.71 9.87
CA VAL A 101 -12.28 15.45 10.60
C VAL A 101 -11.71 15.58 11.99
N GLU A 102 -12.43 15.07 12.99
CA GLU A 102 -12.00 14.99 14.38
C GLU A 102 -12.30 13.61 14.95
N ILE A 103 -11.46 13.17 15.89
CA ILE A 103 -11.75 11.97 16.68
C ILE A 103 -12.45 12.40 17.95
N ARG A 104 -13.61 11.79 18.21
CA ARG A 104 -14.39 12.03 19.44
C ARG A 104 -14.46 10.77 20.29
N ASN A 105 -14.12 10.93 21.56
CA ASN A 105 -14.23 9.88 22.60
C ASN A 105 -13.54 8.56 22.25
N LYS A 106 -12.48 8.58 21.42
CA LYS A 106 -11.78 7.36 20.95
C LYS A 106 -12.69 6.31 20.28
N ARG A 107 -13.90 6.69 19.89
CA ARG A 107 -14.93 5.79 19.33
C ARG A 107 -15.47 6.26 17.99
N TYR A 108 -15.52 7.57 17.78
CA TYR A 108 -16.11 8.18 16.59
C TYR A 108 -15.08 8.99 15.82
N ILE A 109 -15.22 8.97 14.50
CA ILE A 109 -14.62 9.93 13.57
C ILE A 109 -15.74 10.85 13.12
N ASP A 110 -15.74 12.09 13.58
CA ASP A 110 -16.69 13.12 13.16
C ASP A 110 -16.18 13.80 11.90
N LEU A 111 -16.92 13.63 10.81
CA LEU A 111 -16.64 14.22 9.49
C LEU A 111 -17.56 15.44 9.28
N TYR A 112 -16.99 16.62 9.36
CA TYR A 112 -17.72 17.88 9.16
C TYR A 112 -17.71 18.27 7.68
N VAL A 113 -18.89 18.34 7.08
CA VAL A 113 -19.10 18.69 5.67
C VAL A 113 -20.30 19.61 5.53
N ARG A 114 -20.44 20.26 4.37
CA ARG A 114 -21.65 21.02 4.02
C ARG A 114 -22.77 20.07 3.62
N GLU A 115 -24.02 20.54 3.74
CA GLU A 115 -25.17 19.82 3.21
C GLU A 115 -24.97 19.48 1.74
N ASN A 116 -25.52 18.36 1.30
CA ASN A 116 -25.41 17.84 -0.07
C ASN A 116 -23.96 17.62 -0.56
N THR A 117 -22.97 17.54 0.32
CA THR A 117 -21.60 17.19 -0.08
C THR A 117 -21.57 15.78 -0.66
N PRO A 118 -21.20 15.59 -1.95
CA PRO A 118 -21.20 14.29 -2.59
C PRO A 118 -20.10 13.38 -2.04
N LYS A 119 -20.25 12.06 -2.24
CA LYS A 119 -19.34 11.00 -1.75
C LYS A 119 -17.87 11.33 -2.00
N TYR A 120 -17.51 11.69 -3.23
CA TYR A 120 -16.11 11.93 -3.60
C TYR A 120 -15.47 13.12 -2.84
N LEU A 121 -16.25 14.12 -2.46
CA LEU A 121 -15.74 15.22 -1.62
C LEU A 121 -15.58 14.79 -0.16
N ARG A 122 -16.51 13.97 0.37
CA ARG A 122 -16.37 13.38 1.70
C ARG A 122 -15.13 12.50 1.78
N GLU A 123 -14.89 11.66 0.76
CA GLU A 123 -13.66 10.87 0.62
C GLU A 123 -12.42 11.78 0.63
N ARG A 124 -12.43 12.86 -0.15
CA ARG A 124 -11.30 13.79 -0.22
C ARG A 124 -10.97 14.41 1.13
N VAL A 125 -11.97 14.81 1.91
CA VAL A 125 -11.76 15.38 3.26
C VAL A 125 -11.13 14.32 4.19
N MET A 126 -11.60 13.09 4.15
CA MET A 126 -11.02 11.98 4.91
C MET A 126 -9.57 11.67 4.49
N ILE A 127 -9.28 11.62 3.18
CA ILE A 127 -7.94 11.39 2.63
C ILE A 127 -6.96 12.47 3.10
N GLU A 128 -7.36 13.74 3.04
CA GLU A 128 -6.50 14.85 3.47
C GLU A 128 -6.26 14.80 4.99
N TRP A 129 -7.25 14.40 5.77
CA TRP A 129 -7.06 14.20 7.20
C TRP A 129 -6.07 13.06 7.50
N TYR A 130 -6.21 11.88 6.86
CA TYR A 130 -5.23 10.80 6.99
C TYR A 130 -3.83 11.23 6.59
N ARG A 131 -3.71 11.97 5.50
CA ARG A 131 -2.43 12.52 5.01
C ARG A 131 -1.80 13.46 6.03
N LYS A 132 -2.60 14.37 6.59
CA LYS A 132 -2.14 15.28 7.65
C LYS A 132 -1.64 14.50 8.86
N LYS A 133 -2.41 13.50 9.32
CA LYS A 133 -2.02 12.67 10.47
C LYS A 133 -0.71 11.91 10.23
N LEU A 134 -0.52 11.31 9.07
CA LEU A 134 0.75 10.67 8.74
C LEU A 134 1.91 11.67 8.70
N LYS A 135 1.70 12.86 8.15
CA LYS A 135 2.74 13.91 8.13
C LYS A 135 3.12 14.41 9.53
N GLU A 136 2.23 14.29 10.50
CA GLU A 136 2.51 14.55 11.94
C GLU A 136 3.29 13.39 12.59
N LEU A 137 2.98 12.14 12.24
CA LEU A 137 3.52 10.94 12.87
C LEU A 137 4.88 10.49 12.31
N ILE A 138 5.16 10.74 11.05
CA ILE A 138 6.35 10.24 10.36
C ILE A 138 7.65 10.94 10.83
N PRO A 139 7.71 12.28 10.96
CA PRO A 139 8.96 12.97 11.34
C PRO A 139 9.55 12.49 12.66
N PRO A 140 8.80 12.28 13.75
CA PRO A 140 9.36 11.75 14.99
C PRO A 140 9.98 10.34 14.81
N LEU A 141 9.36 9.49 13.97
CA LEU A 141 9.89 8.16 13.66
C LEU A 141 11.22 8.25 12.89
N ILE A 142 11.28 9.10 11.88
CA ILE A 142 12.52 9.34 11.12
C ILE A 142 13.62 9.84 12.07
N ALA A 143 13.33 10.85 12.90
CA ALA A 143 14.29 11.42 13.84
C ALA A 143 14.81 10.39 14.86
N LYS A 144 13.93 9.49 15.33
CA LYS A 144 14.29 8.37 16.21
C LYS A 144 15.28 7.42 15.54
N TRP A 145 15.01 7.06 14.28
CA TRP A 145 15.73 5.98 13.61
C TRP A 145 16.97 6.43 12.83
N GLU A 146 17.09 7.69 12.47
CA GLU A 146 18.29 8.23 11.78
C GLU A 146 19.59 7.91 12.52
N PRO A 147 19.74 8.21 13.82
CA PRO A 147 20.99 7.91 14.54
C PRO A 147 21.19 6.40 14.76
N ILE A 148 20.12 5.62 14.91
CA ILE A 148 20.20 4.18 15.16
C ILE A 148 20.66 3.43 13.89
N ILE A 149 20.14 3.81 12.74
CA ILE A 149 20.47 3.20 11.44
C ILE A 149 21.77 3.78 10.88
N GLY A 150 22.12 5.00 11.24
CA GLY A 150 23.28 5.72 10.71
C GLY A 150 23.04 6.32 9.32
N VAL A 151 21.81 6.74 9.02
CA VAL A 151 21.43 7.34 7.74
C VAL A 151 20.75 8.68 7.94
N LYS A 152 20.60 9.46 6.86
CA LYS A 152 19.86 10.73 6.85
C LYS A 152 18.81 10.73 5.76
N VAL A 153 17.56 10.98 6.11
CA VAL A 153 16.44 11.17 5.18
C VAL A 153 16.34 12.66 4.86
N LYS A 154 16.49 13.04 3.60
CA LYS A 154 16.37 14.44 3.18
C LYS A 154 14.92 14.87 2.99
N GLU A 155 14.09 13.96 2.51
CA GLU A 155 12.70 14.24 2.16
C GLU A 155 11.84 13.01 2.39
N PHE A 156 10.63 13.23 2.87
CA PHE A 156 9.60 12.19 2.89
C PHE A 156 8.28 12.70 2.31
N GLY A 157 7.46 11.77 1.86
CA GLY A 157 6.14 12.12 1.36
C GLY A 157 5.11 11.00 1.58
N VAL A 158 3.84 11.38 1.46
CA VAL A 158 2.70 10.46 1.61
C VAL A 158 1.88 10.49 0.33
N LYS A 159 1.68 9.31 -0.29
CA LYS A 159 0.84 9.16 -1.47
C LYS A 159 0.04 7.85 -1.43
N ARG A 160 -1.10 7.79 -2.08
CA ARG A 160 -1.85 6.54 -2.26
C ARG A 160 -1.10 5.63 -3.23
N MET A 161 -0.81 4.40 -2.83
CA MET A 161 -0.13 3.40 -3.64
C MET A 161 -0.96 2.12 -3.69
N LYS A 162 -1.03 1.49 -4.87
CA LYS A 162 -1.85 0.28 -5.08
C LYS A 162 -1.16 -1.01 -4.62
N THR A 163 0.17 -1.09 -4.73
CA THR A 163 0.91 -2.36 -4.61
C THR A 163 2.07 -2.34 -3.62
N ARG A 164 2.32 -1.19 -2.97
CA ARG A 164 3.47 -1.02 -2.07
C ARG A 164 3.08 -0.23 -0.84
N TRP A 165 3.71 -0.53 0.28
CA TRP A 165 3.58 0.21 1.51
C TRP A 165 4.51 1.41 1.60
N GLY A 166 5.64 1.34 0.90
CA GLY A 166 6.58 2.45 0.78
C GLY A 166 7.50 2.30 -0.43
N THR A 167 8.33 3.28 -0.67
CA THR A 167 9.41 3.26 -1.66
C THR A 167 10.53 4.19 -1.22
N CYS A 168 11.79 3.79 -1.44
CA CYS A 168 12.96 4.60 -1.20
C CYS A 168 13.66 4.98 -2.52
N ASN A 169 14.14 6.21 -2.59
CA ASN A 169 15.11 6.64 -3.60
C ASN A 169 16.44 6.95 -2.88
N PRO A 170 17.43 6.02 -2.88
CA PRO A 170 18.69 6.21 -2.18
C PRO A 170 19.51 7.40 -2.67
N LYS A 171 19.49 7.68 -3.98
CA LYS A 171 20.24 8.83 -4.55
C LYS A 171 19.70 10.16 -4.04
N ALA A 172 18.39 10.32 -3.99
CA ALA A 172 17.73 11.51 -3.48
C ALA A 172 17.62 11.53 -1.93
N LYS A 173 17.94 10.43 -1.26
CA LYS A 173 17.69 10.21 0.18
C LYS A 173 16.24 10.51 0.57
N ARG A 174 15.29 10.04 -0.27
CA ARG A 174 13.86 10.33 -0.14
C ARG A 174 13.05 9.05 0.01
N ILE A 175 12.13 9.06 0.96
CA ILE A 175 11.17 7.98 1.17
C ILE A 175 9.74 8.43 0.89
N TRP A 176 8.94 7.54 0.27
CA TRP A 176 7.51 7.71 0.10
C TRP A 176 6.76 6.63 0.86
N LEU A 177 5.72 7.01 1.58
CA LEU A 177 4.91 6.12 2.40
C LEU A 177 3.47 6.09 1.89
N ASN A 178 2.84 4.92 1.99
CA ASN A 178 1.48 4.74 1.53
C ASN A 178 0.49 5.40 2.52
N LEU A 179 -0.47 6.13 1.97
CA LEU A 179 -1.56 6.76 2.74
C LEU A 179 -2.32 5.76 3.61
N GLU A 180 -2.49 4.52 3.13
CA GLU A 180 -3.22 3.46 3.84
C GLU A 180 -2.54 3.05 5.17
N LEU A 181 -1.29 3.42 5.39
CA LEU A 181 -0.60 3.23 6.67
C LEU A 181 -1.26 3.99 7.83
N ALA A 182 -2.01 5.06 7.54
CA ALA A 182 -2.78 5.75 8.57
C ALA A 182 -3.82 4.85 9.25
N LYS A 183 -4.28 3.81 8.55
CA LYS A 183 -5.29 2.86 9.05
C LYS A 183 -4.67 1.67 9.79
N LYS A 184 -3.36 1.46 9.67
CA LYS A 184 -2.60 0.36 10.27
C LYS A 184 -2.11 0.72 11.66
N SER A 185 -1.69 -0.29 12.44
CA SER A 185 -1.12 -0.07 13.77
C SER A 185 0.13 0.83 13.70
N PRO A 186 0.45 1.57 14.79
CA PRO A 186 1.69 2.34 14.87
C PRO A 186 2.94 1.50 14.62
N THR A 187 2.94 0.24 15.05
CA THR A 187 4.02 -0.71 14.83
C THR A 187 4.23 -1.00 13.33
N CYS A 188 3.13 -1.13 12.57
CA CYS A 188 3.20 -1.27 11.11
C CYS A 188 3.77 -0.03 10.43
N LEU A 189 3.35 1.18 10.87
CA LEU A 189 3.89 2.43 10.35
C LEU A 189 5.39 2.54 10.62
N GLU A 190 5.83 2.28 11.84
CA GLU A 190 7.24 2.31 12.23
C GLU A 190 8.06 1.29 11.43
N TYR A 191 7.55 0.07 11.27
CA TYR A 191 8.19 -0.95 10.45
C TYR A 191 8.42 -0.49 9.00
N VAL A 192 7.42 0.12 8.37
CA VAL A 192 7.58 0.58 6.97
C VAL A 192 8.55 1.76 6.89
N VAL A 193 8.54 2.69 7.86
CA VAL A 193 9.53 3.78 7.92
C VAL A 193 10.95 3.22 7.99
N VAL A 194 11.21 2.29 8.92
CA VAL A 194 12.53 1.66 9.07
C VAL A 194 12.92 0.87 7.83
N HIS A 195 11.98 0.12 7.24
CA HIS A 195 12.20 -0.63 6.00
C HIS A 195 12.69 0.27 4.86
N GLU A 196 12.03 1.41 4.65
CA GLU A 196 12.43 2.37 3.62
C GLU A 196 13.75 3.09 3.97
N MET A 197 14.03 3.31 5.25
CA MET A 197 15.31 3.86 5.70
C MET A 197 16.48 2.88 5.51
N VAL A 198 16.27 1.58 5.75
CA VAL A 198 17.27 0.53 5.50
C VAL A 198 17.63 0.44 4.01
N HIS A 199 16.71 0.78 3.10
CA HIS A 199 17.01 0.89 1.68
C HIS A 199 18.04 2.00 1.33
N LEU A 200 18.34 2.91 2.23
CA LEU A 200 19.46 3.85 2.09
C LEU A 200 20.82 3.16 2.27
N LEU A 201 20.87 2.02 2.97
CA LEU A 201 22.08 1.18 3.19
C LEU A 201 22.17 0.04 2.18
N GLU A 202 21.03 -0.61 1.89
CA GLU A 202 20.97 -1.79 1.04
C GLU A 202 19.73 -1.74 0.13
N ARG A 203 19.97 -1.69 -1.17
CA ARG A 203 18.91 -1.51 -2.17
C ARG A 203 18.01 -2.74 -2.32
N HIS A 204 18.56 -3.93 -2.17
CA HIS A 204 17.89 -5.18 -2.45
C HIS A 204 17.54 -5.93 -1.16
N HIS A 205 16.42 -6.68 -1.15
CA HIS A 205 15.99 -7.51 -0.02
C HIS A 205 16.80 -8.81 0.10
N ASN A 206 18.14 -8.69 0.04
CA ASN A 206 19.09 -9.78 0.20
C ASN A 206 19.33 -10.11 1.69
N GLU A 207 20.27 -11.00 1.99
CA GLU A 207 20.60 -11.40 3.37
C GLU A 207 21.12 -10.22 4.20
N ARG A 208 21.87 -9.29 3.60
CA ARG A 208 22.38 -8.10 4.28
C ARG A 208 21.22 -7.18 4.70
N PHE A 209 20.23 -6.98 3.83
CA PHE A 209 19.01 -6.23 4.16
C PHE A 209 18.27 -6.88 5.32
N LYS A 210 18.09 -8.22 5.26
CA LYS A 210 17.41 -8.98 6.32
C LYS A 210 18.13 -8.86 7.65
N ALA A 211 19.48 -8.96 7.64
CA ALA A 211 20.30 -8.78 8.84
C ALA A 211 20.12 -7.39 9.48
N TYR A 212 20.02 -6.32 8.66
CA TYR A 212 19.66 -5.00 9.16
C TYR A 212 18.28 -4.96 9.79
N MET A 213 17.28 -5.56 9.12
CA MET A 213 15.92 -5.62 9.67
C MET A 213 15.85 -6.43 10.96
N ASP A 214 16.55 -7.57 11.05
CA ASP A 214 16.65 -8.38 12.27
C ASP A 214 17.31 -7.62 13.42
N LYS A 215 18.30 -6.77 13.11
CA LYS A 215 18.98 -5.91 14.09
C LYS A 215 18.06 -4.79 14.61
N PHE A 216 17.37 -4.10 13.72
CA PHE A 216 16.62 -2.88 14.07
C PHE A 216 15.19 -3.18 14.54
N ILE A 217 14.50 -4.14 13.93
CA ILE A 217 13.15 -4.58 14.32
C ILE A 217 13.11 -6.10 14.35
N PRO A 218 13.54 -6.77 15.42
CA PRO A 218 13.66 -8.22 15.48
C PRO A 218 12.39 -8.99 15.10
N ASN A 219 11.22 -8.45 15.41
CA ASN A 219 9.91 -9.02 15.12
C ASN A 219 9.32 -8.59 13.76
N TRP A 220 10.12 -8.01 12.85
CA TRP A 220 9.62 -7.45 11.58
C TRP A 220 8.84 -8.43 10.71
N ARG A 221 9.12 -9.74 10.80
CA ARG A 221 8.39 -10.76 10.04
C ARG A 221 6.93 -10.86 10.47
N ALA A 222 6.68 -10.81 11.78
CA ALA A 222 5.33 -10.81 12.35
C ALA A 222 4.59 -9.51 12.00
N VAL A 223 5.26 -8.35 12.13
CA VAL A 223 4.69 -7.04 11.75
C VAL A 223 4.37 -6.98 10.25
N LYS A 224 5.24 -7.54 9.40
CA LYS A 224 4.98 -7.65 7.96
C LYS A 224 3.77 -8.54 7.66
N ALA A 225 3.58 -9.63 8.41
CA ALA A 225 2.40 -10.48 8.27
C ALA A 225 1.13 -9.72 8.67
N GLU A 226 1.13 -9.03 9.83
CA GLU A 226 0.04 -8.15 10.27
C GLU A 226 -0.30 -7.08 9.23
N LEU A 227 0.71 -6.38 8.72
CA LEU A 227 0.54 -5.33 7.70
C LEU A 227 -0.19 -5.84 6.45
N ASN A 228 0.02 -7.11 6.07
CA ASN A 228 -0.57 -7.72 4.88
C ASN A 228 -1.88 -8.50 5.15
N CYS A 229 -2.31 -8.66 6.41
CA CYS A 229 -3.55 -9.37 6.74
C CYS A 229 -4.83 -8.64 6.31
N LEU A 230 -4.79 -7.31 6.16
CA LEU A 230 -5.95 -6.51 5.72
C LEU A 230 -5.53 -5.70 4.50
N ILE A 231 -6.20 -5.92 3.38
CA ILE A 231 -6.13 -5.00 2.24
C ILE A 231 -7.20 -3.94 2.46
N PHE A 232 -6.74 -2.71 2.62
CA PHE A 232 -7.62 -1.55 2.57
C PHE A 232 -7.63 -1.08 1.11
N ASP A 233 -8.82 -1.00 0.53
CA ASP A 233 -9.03 -0.44 -0.81
C ASP A 233 -8.81 1.07 -0.83
#